data_6a618b1357eb99ba671f29e02cdb9869
#
_entry.id   6a618b1357eb99ba671f29e02cdb9869
#
_cell.length_a   1.000
_cell.length_b   1.000
_cell.length_c   1.000
_cell.angle_alpha   90.00
_cell.angle_beta   90.00
_cell.angle_gamma   90.00
#
_symmetry.space_group_name_H-M   'P 1'
#
loop_
_entity.id
_entity.type
_entity.pdbx_description
1 polymer ?
#
loop_
_entity_poly.entity_id
_entity_poly.type
_entity_poly.pdbx_seq_one_letter_code
_entity_poly.pdbx_strand_id
1 'polypeptide(L)'
;VKLELCVAYDAPRFFLPGFLYGRNRGEAPIRVDNRYPRLRAGTPEFPASPWWMVRADRLSHPAAFLLDGGRWYGLSAAPYFVRQNGVLQPWQPGRAGTFAQFAGFTCSLNTGSVGYTLGYENAPWLFVQSHNIKPRSPMGENCLTLAAGESVAFPLYLYDFVAVDGERTLYAALEAVYGLWHTPPRPGTTPSHAAELLAGAVTRDAWLPDDKNYVGITKERSDGSYEQNKIFSISWTNGLSAAVPCLQAAHRLGDKTIRAAALACIDNIVQNSLDPRCGLPNETWDAENGWSCRGWWFDGMYTGGHSGYLVGQTLYYILKAYRLEAARGIDHPDWLAFVQGVVPRLAAARNGDGEYPFTLSEQTGAGLEYDSLGSAWCLAAEAALMQLTGDTADLPAMERSEVHYYDAFIRRAECYGGPPDTSKAVDSEGVLAYILY
;
A
#
# COMPACT_ATOMS: atom_id res chain seq x y z
N VAL A 1 -3.22 -8.09 30.86
CA VAL A 1 -4.63 -7.76 31.18
C VAL A 1 -5.32 -7.37 29.87
N LYS A 2 -6.50 -7.95 29.64
CA LYS A 2 -7.38 -7.67 28.48
C LYS A 2 -8.70 -7.14 29.03
N LEU A 3 -9.18 -6.06 28.46
CA LEU A 3 -10.52 -5.51 28.68
C LEU A 3 -11.32 -5.75 27.40
N GLU A 4 -12.52 -6.29 27.53
CA GLU A 4 -13.39 -6.59 26.39
C GLU A 4 -14.73 -5.91 26.53
N LEU A 5 -15.20 -5.32 25.44
CA LEU A 5 -16.58 -4.91 25.22
C LEU A 5 -17.28 -6.04 24.47
N CYS A 6 -18.10 -6.81 25.17
CA CYS A 6 -18.88 -7.90 24.59
C CYS A 6 -20.30 -7.42 24.36
N VAL A 7 -20.86 -7.74 23.21
CA VAL A 7 -22.27 -7.51 22.88
C VAL A 7 -22.93 -8.85 22.52
N ALA A 8 -24.22 -8.97 22.80
CA ALA A 8 -24.98 -10.08 22.27
C ALA A 8 -25.08 -9.89 20.75
N TYR A 9 -24.63 -10.86 19.98
CA TYR A 9 -24.43 -10.72 18.55
C TYR A 9 -25.08 -11.85 17.77
N ASP A 10 -25.42 -11.54 16.51
CA ASP A 10 -25.88 -12.52 15.53
C ASP A 10 -24.82 -12.69 14.41
N ALA A 11 -24.35 -11.61 13.83
CA ALA A 11 -23.33 -11.62 12.78
C ALA A 11 -22.44 -10.37 12.88
N PRO A 12 -21.51 -10.30 13.84
CA PRO A 12 -20.73 -9.09 14.07
C PRO A 12 -19.75 -8.82 12.94
N ARG A 13 -19.66 -7.55 12.54
CA ARG A 13 -18.61 -7.06 11.63
C ARG A 13 -17.65 -6.18 12.41
N PHE A 14 -16.37 -6.42 12.26
CA PHE A 14 -15.32 -5.69 12.96
C PHE A 14 -14.71 -4.61 12.10
N PHE A 15 -14.27 -3.55 12.78
CA PHE A 15 -13.48 -2.50 12.18
C PHE A 15 -12.30 -2.16 13.11
N LEU A 16 -11.09 -2.47 12.64
CA LEU A 16 -9.82 -2.06 13.25
C LEU A 16 -9.17 -1.07 12.28
N PRO A 17 -9.15 0.24 12.59
CA PRO A 17 -8.78 1.29 11.66
C PRO A 17 -7.42 1.05 10.99
N GLY A 18 -7.38 0.99 9.66
CA GLY A 18 -6.17 0.73 8.87
C GLY A 18 -5.75 -0.74 8.78
N PHE A 19 -6.45 -1.67 9.47
CA PHE A 19 -6.10 -3.09 9.47
C PHE A 19 -7.25 -4.00 9.08
N LEU A 20 -8.41 -3.86 9.68
CA LEU A 20 -9.61 -4.66 9.41
C LEU A 20 -10.80 -3.74 9.19
N TYR A 21 -11.40 -3.80 8.02
CA TYR A 21 -12.58 -3.02 7.64
C TYR A 21 -13.41 -3.77 6.60
N GLY A 22 -14.73 -3.66 6.69
CA GLY A 22 -15.63 -4.40 5.82
C GLY A 22 -15.32 -5.89 5.84
N ARG A 23 -15.00 -6.46 4.68
CA ARG A 23 -14.66 -7.87 4.49
C ARG A 23 -13.21 -8.12 4.10
N ASN A 24 -12.33 -7.13 4.26
CA ASN A 24 -10.95 -7.19 3.78
C ASN A 24 -10.10 -8.33 4.38
N ARG A 25 -10.55 -8.95 5.47
CA ARG A 25 -9.93 -10.13 6.09
C ARG A 25 -10.86 -11.34 6.08
N GLY A 26 -11.83 -11.38 5.20
CA GLY A 26 -12.73 -12.49 5.00
C GLY A 26 -12.09 -13.63 4.20
N GLU A 27 -12.82 -14.17 3.25
CA GLU A 27 -12.31 -15.21 2.36
C GLU A 27 -11.57 -14.60 1.18
N ALA A 28 -10.24 -14.52 1.28
CA ALA A 28 -9.43 -14.22 0.13
C ALA A 28 -9.60 -15.28 -0.96
N PRO A 29 -9.49 -14.93 -2.25
CA PRO A 29 -9.43 -15.88 -3.33
C PRO A 29 -8.38 -16.97 -3.07
N ILE A 30 -8.66 -18.21 -3.47
CA ILE A 30 -7.85 -19.40 -3.12
C ILE A 30 -6.37 -19.25 -3.49
N ARG A 31 -6.04 -18.51 -4.55
CA ARG A 31 -4.67 -18.33 -5.01
C ARG A 31 -3.84 -17.35 -4.17
N VAL A 32 -4.47 -16.60 -3.28
CA VAL A 32 -3.80 -15.67 -2.34
C VAL A 32 -3.62 -16.30 -0.97
N ASP A 33 -3.83 -17.56 -0.86
CA ASP A 33 -4.27 -18.38 0.26
C ASP A 33 -3.45 -18.30 1.54
N ASN A 34 -2.15 -18.48 1.50
CA ASN A 34 -1.37 -18.74 2.71
C ASN A 34 -0.62 -17.53 3.27
N ARG A 35 -0.80 -16.35 2.70
CA ARG A 35 0.01 -15.17 3.03
C ARG A 35 -0.74 -14.12 3.82
N TYR A 36 -2.06 -14.19 3.79
CA TYR A 36 -2.90 -13.15 4.40
C TYR A 36 -3.65 -13.69 5.61
N PRO A 37 -3.58 -12.96 6.71
CA PRO A 37 -4.38 -13.29 7.88
C PRO A 37 -5.87 -13.18 7.55
N ARG A 38 -6.63 -14.19 7.98
CA ARG A 38 -8.06 -14.28 7.76
C ARG A 38 -8.80 -14.29 9.09
N LEU A 39 -9.83 -13.49 9.20
CA LEU A 39 -10.77 -13.56 10.32
C LEU A 39 -11.90 -14.53 9.95
N ARG A 40 -11.92 -15.69 10.59
CA ARG A 40 -12.86 -16.78 10.29
C ARG A 40 -13.29 -17.45 11.57
N ALA A 41 -14.59 -17.78 11.69
CA ALA A 41 -15.11 -18.52 12.84
C ALA A 41 -14.45 -19.92 12.97
N GLY A 42 -14.38 -20.43 14.20
CA GLY A 42 -13.85 -21.76 14.51
C GLY A 42 -12.55 -21.72 15.30
N THR A 43 -11.77 -22.80 15.20
CA THR A 43 -10.45 -22.90 15.85
C THR A 43 -9.40 -22.23 14.99
N PRO A 44 -8.40 -21.55 15.59
CA PRO A 44 -7.29 -20.96 14.83
C PRO A 44 -6.56 -22.03 14.01
N GLU A 45 -6.49 -21.79 12.71
CA GLU A 45 -5.74 -22.61 11.74
C GLU A 45 -5.01 -21.67 10.80
N PHE A 46 -3.68 -21.71 10.81
CA PHE A 46 -2.87 -20.80 10.00
C PHE A 46 -3.26 -20.82 8.52
N PRO A 47 -3.52 -19.65 7.89
CA PRO A 47 -3.42 -18.28 8.39
C PRO A 47 -4.74 -17.71 8.95
N ALA A 48 -5.76 -18.51 9.17
CA ALA A 48 -7.07 -18.11 9.67
C ALA A 48 -7.16 -18.12 11.19
N SER A 49 -7.95 -17.21 11.76
CA SER A 49 -8.26 -17.21 13.18
C SER A 49 -9.61 -16.53 13.44
N PRO A 50 -10.38 -17.00 14.44
CA PRO A 50 -11.62 -16.34 14.85
C PRO A 50 -11.37 -15.09 15.71
N TRP A 51 -10.14 -14.79 16.06
CA TRP A 51 -9.76 -13.63 16.88
C TRP A 51 -8.38 -13.10 16.51
N TRP A 52 -8.21 -11.80 16.75
CA TRP A 52 -6.96 -11.07 16.49
C TRP A 52 -6.61 -10.19 17.66
N MET A 53 -5.30 -10.03 17.90
CA MET A 53 -4.73 -8.99 18.74
C MET A 53 -3.67 -8.26 17.92
N VAL A 54 -3.88 -6.97 17.73
CA VAL A 54 -3.02 -6.12 16.89
C VAL A 54 -2.43 -5.02 17.73
N ARG A 55 -1.14 -4.76 17.58
CA ARG A 55 -0.46 -3.66 18.25
C ARG A 55 -1.08 -2.33 17.86
N ALA A 56 -1.35 -1.48 18.85
CA ALA A 56 -2.11 -0.24 18.66
C ALA A 56 -1.47 0.74 17.68
N ASP A 57 -0.13 0.78 17.60
CA ASP A 57 0.60 1.62 16.63
C ASP A 57 0.56 1.12 15.18
N ARG A 58 0.03 -0.08 14.95
CA ARG A 58 -0.24 -0.63 13.61
C ARG A 58 -1.61 -0.20 13.07
N LEU A 59 -2.43 0.39 13.91
CA LEU A 59 -3.71 0.95 13.52
C LEU A 59 -3.56 2.42 13.15
N SER A 60 -4.31 2.89 12.17
CA SER A 60 -4.32 4.32 11.81
C SER A 60 -4.89 5.19 12.92
N HIS A 61 -5.77 4.61 13.75
CA HIS A 61 -6.37 5.22 14.93
C HIS A 61 -6.43 4.18 16.05
N PRO A 62 -6.06 4.50 17.29
CA PRO A 62 -6.02 3.55 18.39
C PRO A 62 -7.44 3.25 18.91
N ALA A 63 -8.18 2.47 18.15
CA ALA A 63 -9.56 2.09 18.43
C ALA A 63 -9.91 0.72 17.82
N ALA A 64 -10.98 0.13 18.32
CA ALA A 64 -11.63 -1.04 17.73
C ALA A 64 -13.13 -0.88 17.79
N PHE A 65 -13.82 -1.26 16.73
CA PHE A 65 -15.27 -1.15 16.60
C PHE A 65 -15.89 -2.47 16.14
N LEU A 66 -17.15 -2.65 16.53
CA LEU A 66 -18.01 -3.78 16.20
C LEU A 66 -19.36 -3.26 15.74
N LEU A 67 -19.83 -3.69 14.57
CA LEU A 67 -21.17 -3.45 14.08
C LEU A 67 -22.01 -4.70 14.31
N ASP A 68 -23.10 -4.53 15.02
CA ASP A 68 -24.13 -5.54 15.21
C ASP A 68 -25.52 -4.91 15.33
N GLY A 69 -26.56 -5.56 14.79
CA GLY A 69 -27.96 -5.10 14.88
C GLY A 69 -28.17 -3.66 14.41
N GLY A 70 -27.37 -3.14 13.47
CA GLY A 70 -27.44 -1.77 12.99
C GLY A 70 -26.88 -0.73 13.96
N ARG A 71 -26.09 -1.13 14.94
CA ARG A 71 -25.37 -0.25 15.88
C ARG A 71 -23.89 -0.52 15.86
N TRP A 72 -23.11 0.54 16.00
CA TRP A 72 -21.69 0.48 16.25
C TRP A 72 -21.41 0.55 17.75
N TYR A 73 -20.61 -0.38 18.21
CA TYR A 73 -20.02 -0.40 19.54
C TYR A 73 -18.51 -0.31 19.38
N GLY A 74 -17.85 0.42 20.24
CA GLY A 74 -16.39 0.54 20.11
C GLY A 74 -15.72 1.04 21.35
N LEU A 75 -14.41 0.99 21.32
CA LEU A 75 -13.55 1.52 22.35
C LEU A 75 -12.28 2.12 21.78
N SER A 76 -11.76 3.16 22.44
CA SER A 76 -10.43 3.69 22.18
C SER A 76 -9.69 3.98 23.47
N ALA A 77 -8.36 3.87 23.44
CA ALA A 77 -7.47 4.15 24.55
C ALA A 77 -6.06 4.49 24.05
N ALA A 78 -5.16 4.84 24.96
CA ALA A 78 -3.79 5.21 24.61
C ALA A 78 -3.08 4.08 23.80
N PRO A 79 -2.38 4.41 22.71
CA PRO A 79 -1.70 3.40 21.88
C PRO A 79 -0.49 2.78 22.56
N TYR A 80 0.10 3.45 23.55
CA TYR A 80 1.25 2.98 24.31
C TYR A 80 1.38 3.71 25.64
N PHE A 81 2.26 3.21 26.48
CA PHE A 81 2.58 3.76 27.79
C PHE A 81 3.98 4.35 27.80
N VAL A 82 4.17 5.36 28.62
CA VAL A 82 5.45 6.04 28.83
C VAL A 82 5.76 6.15 30.33
N ARG A 83 7.05 6.27 30.67
CA ARG A 83 7.49 6.67 32.00
C ARG A 83 7.88 8.15 31.96
N GLN A 84 7.26 8.91 32.84
CA GLN A 84 7.58 10.32 33.08
C GLN A 84 7.89 10.52 34.53
N ASN A 85 9.08 11.00 34.86
CA ASN A 85 9.56 11.14 36.24
C ASN A 85 9.43 9.83 37.08
N GLY A 86 9.71 8.70 36.44
CA GLY A 86 9.60 7.39 37.05
C GLY A 86 8.19 6.77 37.12
N VAL A 87 7.14 7.56 36.87
CA VAL A 87 5.75 7.12 36.90
C VAL A 87 5.31 6.60 35.55
N LEU A 88 4.72 5.40 35.54
CA LEU A 88 4.10 4.81 34.36
C LEU A 88 2.73 5.45 34.10
N GLN A 89 2.50 5.89 32.89
CA GLN A 89 1.25 6.52 32.51
C GLN A 89 0.92 6.28 31.03
N PRO A 90 -0.36 6.39 30.62
CA PRO A 90 -0.74 6.34 29.22
C PRO A 90 -0.14 7.53 28.50
N TRP A 91 0.34 7.29 27.28
CA TRP A 91 0.79 8.37 26.41
C TRP A 91 -0.37 9.31 26.08
N GLN A 92 -0.06 10.58 25.96
CA GLN A 92 -0.98 11.63 25.52
C GLN A 92 -0.27 12.56 24.53
N PRO A 93 -0.98 13.11 23.54
CA PRO A 93 -0.42 14.09 22.61
C PRO A 93 0.24 15.27 23.33
N GLY A 94 1.44 15.66 22.89
CA GLY A 94 2.17 16.79 23.45
C GLY A 94 2.88 16.53 24.79
N ARG A 95 2.74 15.35 25.38
CA ARG A 95 3.46 14.97 26.61
C ARG A 95 4.72 14.16 26.29
N ALA A 96 5.85 14.60 26.81
CA ALA A 96 7.11 13.87 26.72
C ALA A 96 7.17 12.75 27.78
N GLY A 97 7.83 11.65 27.42
CA GLY A 97 8.09 10.53 28.34
C GLY A 97 8.93 9.48 27.62
N THR A 98 9.63 8.65 28.38
CA THR A 98 10.35 7.52 27.81
C THR A 98 9.36 6.40 27.52
N PHE A 99 9.39 5.89 26.28
CA PHE A 99 8.57 4.75 25.89
C PHE A 99 8.72 3.59 26.89
N ALA A 100 7.63 2.99 27.27
CA ALA A 100 7.60 1.85 28.18
C ALA A 100 7.05 0.59 27.52
N GLN A 101 5.85 0.65 26.92
CA GLN A 101 5.21 -0.53 26.32
C GLN A 101 4.07 -0.12 25.38
N PHE A 102 3.90 -0.85 24.29
CA PHE A 102 2.71 -0.75 23.44
C PHE A 102 1.47 -1.33 24.12
N ALA A 103 0.32 -0.82 23.74
CA ALA A 103 -0.97 -1.45 23.94
C ALA A 103 -1.38 -2.24 22.68
N GLY A 104 -2.47 -2.99 22.79
CA GLY A 104 -3.06 -3.70 21.66
C GLY A 104 -4.57 -3.56 21.63
N PHE A 105 -5.14 -3.77 20.45
CA PHE A 105 -6.58 -3.88 20.24
C PHE A 105 -6.94 -5.27 19.74
N THR A 106 -8.10 -5.77 20.17
CA THR A 106 -8.56 -7.12 19.83
C THR A 106 -9.93 -7.10 19.19
N CYS A 107 -10.18 -8.11 18.36
CA CYS A 107 -11.52 -8.48 17.93
C CYS A 107 -11.68 -10.00 18.03
N SER A 108 -12.89 -10.49 18.27
CA SER A 108 -13.16 -11.91 18.41
C SER A 108 -14.56 -12.28 17.89
N LEU A 109 -14.59 -13.15 16.88
CA LEU A 109 -15.81 -13.78 16.41
C LEU A 109 -16.39 -14.77 17.44
N ASN A 110 -15.54 -15.40 18.25
CA ASN A 110 -16.00 -16.39 19.23
C ASN A 110 -16.82 -15.78 20.39
N THR A 111 -16.47 -14.54 20.74
CA THR A 111 -17.11 -13.82 21.87
C THR A 111 -17.94 -12.62 21.43
N GLY A 112 -17.95 -12.28 20.12
CA GLY A 112 -18.62 -11.08 19.64
C GLY A 112 -18.07 -9.84 20.33
N SER A 113 -16.76 -9.71 20.44
CA SER A 113 -16.15 -8.66 21.25
C SER A 113 -15.06 -7.89 20.53
N VAL A 114 -14.88 -6.63 20.92
CA VAL A 114 -13.67 -5.85 20.71
C VAL A 114 -13.02 -5.56 22.05
N GLY A 115 -11.71 -5.36 22.08
CA GLY A 115 -11.02 -5.20 23.36
C GLY A 115 -9.74 -4.39 23.28
N TYR A 116 -9.22 -4.08 24.47
CA TYR A 116 -7.97 -3.37 24.68
C TYR A 116 -7.05 -4.15 25.61
N THR A 117 -5.76 -4.17 25.34
CA THR A 117 -4.78 -4.90 26.14
C THR A 117 -3.69 -4.00 26.68
N LEU A 118 -3.33 -4.25 27.93
CA LEU A 118 -2.12 -3.72 28.55
C LEU A 118 -0.95 -4.65 28.25
N GLY A 119 0.06 -4.13 27.57
CA GLY A 119 1.00 -4.95 26.86
C GLY A 119 0.38 -5.48 25.56
N TYR A 120 1.21 -5.92 24.66
CA TYR A 120 0.73 -6.33 23.37
C TYR A 120 1.38 -7.61 22.91
N GLU A 121 0.66 -8.28 22.04
CA GLU A 121 1.15 -9.41 21.29
C GLU A 121 0.39 -9.47 19.96
N ASN A 122 1.10 -9.55 18.83
CA ASN A 122 0.40 -9.91 17.61
C ASN A 122 -0.02 -11.37 17.71
N ALA A 123 -1.29 -11.62 17.77
CA ALA A 123 -1.81 -12.96 17.98
C ALA A 123 -3.06 -13.17 17.10
N PRO A 124 -3.30 -14.41 16.64
CA PRO A 124 -2.49 -15.59 16.91
C PRO A 124 -1.24 -15.72 16.04
N TRP A 125 -1.10 -14.86 15.02
CA TRP A 125 -0.01 -14.92 14.05
C TRP A 125 0.88 -13.67 14.10
N LEU A 126 2.17 -13.87 13.95
CA LEU A 126 3.14 -12.78 13.81
C LEU A 126 3.27 -12.42 12.32
N PHE A 127 2.85 -11.20 11.98
CA PHE A 127 3.02 -10.66 10.64
C PHE A 127 4.29 -9.83 10.58
N VAL A 128 5.29 -10.30 9.85
CA VAL A 128 6.57 -9.58 9.67
C VAL A 128 6.57 -8.87 8.33
N GLN A 129 6.14 -9.55 7.28
CA GLN A 129 5.99 -9.04 5.91
C GLN A 129 4.93 -9.88 5.19
N SER A 130 4.47 -9.43 4.02
CA SER A 130 3.49 -10.15 3.21
C SER A 130 3.86 -11.62 2.92
N HIS A 131 5.16 -11.94 2.82
CA HIS A 131 5.64 -13.30 2.56
C HIS A 131 6.00 -14.10 3.81
N ASN A 132 5.97 -13.50 4.98
CA ASN A 132 6.49 -14.06 6.21
C ASN A 132 5.48 -14.00 7.34
N ILE A 133 4.30 -14.55 7.11
CA ILE A 133 3.38 -14.84 8.19
C ILE A 133 3.92 -16.05 8.93
N LYS A 134 4.20 -15.88 10.21
CA LYS A 134 4.74 -16.95 11.06
C LYS A 134 3.76 -17.24 12.19
N PRO A 135 3.73 -18.49 12.68
CA PRO A 135 3.14 -18.76 13.97
C PRO A 135 3.72 -17.81 15.01
N ARG A 136 2.87 -17.38 15.94
CA ARG A 136 3.28 -16.50 17.01
C ARG A 136 4.53 -17.02 17.71
N SER A 137 5.50 -16.14 17.89
CA SER A 137 6.61 -16.36 18.82
C SER A 137 6.42 -15.42 20.00
N PRO A 138 6.47 -15.93 21.25
CA PRO A 138 6.45 -15.06 22.42
C PRO A 138 7.62 -14.09 22.32
N MET A 139 7.33 -12.79 22.36
CA MET A 139 8.36 -11.76 22.42
C MET A 139 8.49 -11.32 23.86
N GLY A 140 9.67 -11.40 24.45
CA GLY A 140 9.92 -11.05 25.85
C GLY A 140 9.57 -9.61 26.25
N GLU A 141 9.33 -8.77 25.26
CA GLU A 141 8.99 -7.35 25.44
C GLU A 141 7.48 -7.06 25.38
N ASN A 142 6.64 -8.08 25.34
CA ASN A 142 5.20 -7.93 25.18
C ASN A 142 4.45 -7.59 26.48
N CYS A 143 5.10 -7.64 27.62
CA CYS A 143 4.48 -7.48 28.91
C CYS A 143 4.76 -6.11 29.52
N LEU A 144 3.72 -5.47 30.04
CA LEU A 144 3.88 -4.32 30.92
C LEU A 144 4.32 -4.82 32.30
N THR A 145 5.50 -4.41 32.72
CA THR A 145 6.02 -4.75 34.06
C THR A 145 5.74 -3.60 35.03
N LEU A 146 5.04 -3.92 36.11
CA LEU A 146 4.79 -3.02 37.22
C LEU A 146 5.66 -3.44 38.41
N ALA A 147 6.28 -2.47 39.06
CA ALA A 147 6.95 -2.70 40.37
C ALA A 147 5.92 -2.96 41.47
N ALA A 148 6.36 -3.55 42.57
CA ALA A 148 5.48 -3.77 43.73
C ALA A 148 4.91 -2.43 44.25
N GLY A 149 3.59 -2.34 44.34
CA GLY A 149 2.88 -1.11 44.71
C GLY A 149 2.70 -0.09 43.58
N GLU A 150 3.26 -0.32 42.39
CA GLU A 150 3.03 0.53 41.21
C GLU A 150 1.64 0.25 40.64
N SER A 151 0.97 1.29 40.21
CA SER A 151 -0.31 1.21 39.51
C SER A 151 -0.32 2.11 38.28
N VAL A 152 -1.16 1.79 37.33
CA VAL A 152 -1.41 2.63 36.15
C VAL A 152 -2.92 2.82 35.99
N ALA A 153 -3.33 4.07 35.84
CA ALA A 153 -4.69 4.43 35.46
C ALA A 153 -4.68 5.00 34.05
N PHE A 154 -5.67 4.65 33.25
CA PHE A 154 -5.81 5.17 31.89
C PHE A 154 -7.29 5.37 31.53
N PRO A 155 -7.61 6.38 30.69
CA PRO A 155 -8.95 6.56 30.19
C PRO A 155 -9.27 5.49 29.13
N LEU A 156 -10.48 4.95 29.19
CA LEU A 156 -11.09 4.13 28.17
C LEU A 156 -12.34 4.84 27.66
N TYR A 157 -12.35 5.16 26.37
CA TYR A 157 -13.49 5.81 25.73
C TYR A 157 -14.35 4.74 25.07
N LEU A 158 -15.63 4.72 25.43
CA LEU A 158 -16.61 3.79 24.86
C LEU A 158 -17.51 4.51 23.87
N TYR A 159 -17.84 3.84 22.79
CA TYR A 159 -18.69 4.34 21.71
C TYR A 159 -19.90 3.43 21.56
N ASP A 160 -21.07 4.03 21.44
CA ASP A 160 -22.34 3.37 21.16
C ASP A 160 -23.22 4.32 20.32
N PHE A 161 -23.48 3.97 19.05
CA PHE A 161 -24.27 4.80 18.15
C PHE A 161 -24.92 3.99 17.02
N VAL A 162 -26.01 4.51 16.46
CA VAL A 162 -26.75 3.87 15.37
C VAL A 162 -25.97 4.00 14.06
N ALA A 163 -25.87 2.91 13.32
CA ALA A 163 -25.26 2.87 12.00
C ALA A 163 -26.26 3.34 10.92
N VAL A 164 -26.38 4.66 10.75
CA VAL A 164 -27.36 5.25 9.81
C VAL A 164 -26.95 5.02 8.35
N ASP A 165 -25.66 5.05 8.05
CA ASP A 165 -25.10 4.90 6.70
C ASP A 165 -23.92 3.90 6.72
N GLY A 166 -24.17 2.70 7.23
CA GLY A 166 -23.19 1.63 7.28
C GLY A 166 -21.85 2.06 7.89
N GLU A 167 -20.75 1.82 7.17
CA GLU A 167 -19.39 2.16 7.62
C GLU A 167 -19.11 3.67 7.63
N ARG A 168 -19.82 4.48 6.84
CA ARG A 168 -19.63 5.94 6.82
C ARG A 168 -19.96 6.59 8.16
N THR A 169 -20.86 5.98 8.92
CA THR A 169 -21.21 6.46 10.27
C THR A 169 -19.99 6.44 11.21
N LEU A 170 -18.98 5.63 10.93
CA LEU A 170 -17.74 5.61 11.70
C LEU A 170 -16.89 6.88 11.58
N TYR A 171 -17.06 7.69 10.55
CA TYR A 171 -16.21 8.87 10.35
C TYR A 171 -16.24 9.83 11.54
N ALA A 172 -17.42 10.07 12.12
CA ALA A 172 -17.53 10.94 13.30
C ALA A 172 -16.81 10.35 14.52
N ALA A 173 -16.87 9.02 14.71
CA ALA A 173 -16.15 8.34 15.78
C ALA A 173 -14.63 8.35 15.53
N LEU A 174 -14.19 8.15 14.30
CA LEU A 174 -12.77 8.23 13.93
C LEU A 174 -12.23 9.65 14.11
N GLU A 175 -13.00 10.66 13.76
CA GLU A 175 -12.65 12.07 13.98
C GLU A 175 -12.49 12.38 15.49
N ALA A 176 -13.39 11.85 16.32
CA ALA A 176 -13.27 11.96 17.78
C ALA A 176 -12.01 11.23 18.31
N VAL A 177 -11.73 10.03 17.82
CA VAL A 177 -10.50 9.27 18.17
C VAL A 177 -9.26 10.04 17.72
N TYR A 178 -9.28 10.62 16.51
CA TYR A 178 -8.20 11.46 16.01
C TYR A 178 -7.95 12.67 16.92
N GLY A 179 -9.01 13.37 17.31
CA GLY A 179 -8.92 14.51 18.25
C GLY A 179 -8.31 14.15 19.60
N LEU A 180 -8.53 12.90 20.08
CA LEU A 180 -7.97 12.43 21.35
C LEU A 180 -6.49 12.04 21.26
N TRP A 181 -6.06 11.42 20.16
CA TRP A 181 -4.76 10.73 20.07
C TRP A 181 -3.82 11.28 19.01
N HIS A 182 -4.27 12.22 18.19
CA HIS A 182 -3.40 12.80 17.20
C HIS A 182 -2.44 13.83 17.82
N THR A 183 -1.17 13.70 17.50
CA THR A 183 -0.21 14.76 17.82
C THR A 183 -0.42 15.90 16.82
N PRO A 184 -0.70 17.13 17.29
CA PRO A 184 -0.79 18.25 16.39
C PRO A 184 0.45 18.34 15.49
N PRO A 185 0.29 18.66 14.19
CA PRO A 185 1.42 18.78 13.30
C PRO A 185 2.39 19.84 13.84
N ARG A 186 3.65 19.49 13.93
CA ARG A 186 4.68 20.46 14.30
C ARG A 186 4.87 21.38 13.09
N PRO A 187 4.71 22.70 13.24
CA PRO A 187 5.05 23.63 12.18
C PRO A 187 6.57 23.59 12.00
N GLY A 188 7.06 22.74 11.14
CA GLY A 188 8.50 22.54 10.97
C GLY A 188 8.99 22.83 9.56
N THR A 189 8.10 22.65 8.58
CA THR A 189 8.49 22.89 7.19
C THR A 189 7.26 23.19 6.32
N THR A 190 7.46 23.97 5.28
CA THR A 190 6.42 24.17 4.26
C THR A 190 6.40 22.99 3.30
N PRO A 191 5.27 22.69 2.60
CA PRO A 191 5.25 21.67 1.56
C PRO A 191 6.32 21.86 0.48
N SER A 192 6.64 23.11 0.14
CA SER A 192 7.71 23.41 -0.85
C SER A 192 9.08 23.03 -0.31
N HIS A 193 9.39 23.36 0.93
CA HIS A 193 10.67 22.99 1.54
C HIS A 193 10.77 21.47 1.77
N ALA A 194 9.67 20.81 2.14
CA ALA A 194 9.63 19.35 2.21
C ALA A 194 9.92 18.70 0.84
N ALA A 195 9.33 19.22 -0.24
CA ALA A 195 9.60 18.74 -1.59
C ALA A 195 11.07 18.95 -2.01
N GLU A 196 11.66 20.07 -1.65
CA GLU A 196 13.10 20.37 -1.86
C GLU A 196 13.98 19.34 -1.13
N LEU A 197 13.76 19.16 0.16
CA LEU A 197 14.53 18.21 0.97
C LEU A 197 14.41 16.77 0.44
N LEU A 198 13.19 16.33 0.12
CA LEU A 198 12.95 14.98 -0.38
C LEU A 198 13.56 14.76 -1.76
N ALA A 199 13.35 15.67 -2.70
CA ALA A 199 13.91 15.54 -4.05
C ALA A 199 15.45 15.61 -4.04
N GLY A 200 16.03 16.49 -3.20
CA GLY A 200 17.45 16.56 -2.98
C GLY A 200 18.03 15.27 -2.36
N ALA A 201 17.37 14.72 -1.34
CA ALA A 201 17.79 13.49 -0.72
C ALA A 201 17.71 12.30 -1.68
N VAL A 202 16.59 12.11 -2.38
CA VAL A 202 16.41 11.04 -3.36
C VAL A 202 17.46 11.12 -4.48
N THR A 203 17.72 12.33 -5.00
CA THR A 203 18.73 12.50 -6.07
C THR A 203 20.16 12.27 -5.55
N ARG A 204 20.47 12.63 -4.32
CA ARG A 204 21.79 12.40 -3.73
C ARG A 204 22.02 10.91 -3.38
N ASP A 205 21.01 10.26 -2.81
CA ASP A 205 21.20 8.98 -2.13
C ASP A 205 20.76 7.79 -2.99
N ALA A 206 19.81 7.98 -3.92
CA ALA A 206 19.25 6.91 -4.74
C ALA A 206 19.61 7.02 -6.24
N TRP A 207 20.07 8.17 -6.74
CA TRP A 207 20.45 8.32 -8.13
C TRP A 207 21.81 7.70 -8.42
N LEU A 208 21.87 6.81 -9.42
CA LEU A 208 23.08 6.22 -9.96
C LEU A 208 23.33 6.77 -11.37
N PRO A 209 24.27 7.72 -11.54
CA PRO A 209 24.47 8.41 -12.82
C PRO A 209 24.98 7.49 -13.94
N ASP A 210 25.81 6.50 -13.61
CA ASP A 210 26.37 5.56 -14.60
C ASP A 210 25.28 4.60 -15.12
N ASP A 211 24.37 4.17 -14.28
CA ASP A 211 23.24 3.30 -14.61
C ASP A 211 22.03 4.08 -15.10
N LYS A 212 22.03 5.41 -14.97
CA LYS A 212 20.94 6.32 -15.29
C LYS A 212 19.62 5.91 -14.66
N ASN A 213 19.67 5.55 -13.38
CA ASN A 213 18.50 5.08 -12.65
C ASN A 213 18.48 5.48 -11.19
N TYR A 214 17.25 5.56 -10.65
CA TYR A 214 17.02 5.60 -9.22
C TYR A 214 16.89 4.19 -8.68
N VAL A 215 17.61 3.89 -7.60
CA VAL A 215 17.58 2.59 -6.92
C VAL A 215 16.86 2.68 -5.59
N GLY A 216 16.42 1.54 -5.05
CA GLY A 216 15.87 1.48 -3.70
C GLY A 216 16.96 1.59 -2.64
N ILE A 217 16.68 2.31 -1.56
CA ILE A 217 17.49 2.32 -0.34
C ILE A 217 16.92 1.24 0.58
N THR A 218 17.71 0.20 0.86
CA THR A 218 17.21 -0.96 1.59
C THR A 218 17.41 -0.86 3.09
N LYS A 219 18.49 -0.22 3.53
CA LYS A 219 18.70 0.09 4.94
C LYS A 219 19.80 1.11 5.17
N GLU A 220 19.66 1.85 6.28
CA GLU A 220 20.70 2.69 6.82
C GLU A 220 21.64 1.87 7.70
N ARG A 221 22.95 2.08 7.56
CA ARG A 221 23.98 1.50 8.40
C ARG A 221 24.33 2.43 9.56
N SER A 222 24.96 1.87 10.59
CA SER A 222 25.34 2.62 11.80
C SER A 222 26.31 3.77 11.56
N ASP A 223 27.02 3.76 10.43
CA ASP A 223 27.93 4.84 9.98
C ASP A 223 27.22 5.93 9.15
N GLY A 224 25.89 5.85 9.02
CA GLY A 224 25.09 6.77 8.21
C GLY A 224 25.13 6.50 6.70
N SER A 225 25.80 5.44 6.25
CA SER A 225 25.74 5.01 4.86
C SER A 225 24.51 4.18 4.59
N TYR A 226 24.09 4.13 3.31
CA TYR A 226 22.93 3.34 2.88
C TYR A 226 23.36 2.08 2.14
N GLU A 227 22.63 1.00 2.34
CA GLU A 227 22.69 -0.16 1.49
C GLU A 227 21.69 0.01 0.35
N GLN A 228 22.19 0.13 -0.87
CA GLN A 228 21.38 0.29 -2.05
C GLN A 228 20.99 -1.07 -2.63
N ASN A 229 19.72 -1.21 -3.02
CA ASN A 229 19.31 -2.33 -3.85
C ASN A 229 19.73 -2.04 -5.29
N LYS A 230 20.68 -2.80 -5.81
CA LYS A 230 21.21 -2.66 -7.17
C LYS A 230 20.27 -3.18 -8.26
N ILE A 231 19.20 -3.85 -7.89
CA ILE A 231 18.12 -4.20 -8.79
C ILE A 231 17.15 -3.03 -8.78
N PHE A 232 16.87 -2.43 -9.93
CA PHE A 232 15.83 -1.41 -10.00
C PHE A 232 14.66 -1.91 -10.85
N SER A 233 13.48 -1.40 -10.55
CA SER A 233 12.29 -1.55 -11.37
C SER A 233 12.00 -0.28 -12.15
N ILE A 234 11.34 -0.40 -13.30
CA ILE A 234 10.94 0.76 -14.11
C ILE A 234 9.91 1.65 -13.40
N SER A 235 9.15 1.09 -12.47
CA SER A 235 8.16 1.80 -11.64
C SER A 235 8.06 1.15 -10.24
N TRP A 236 7.02 1.45 -9.47
CA TRP A 236 6.71 0.97 -8.12
C TRP A 236 7.55 1.64 -7.04
N THR A 237 8.70 1.11 -6.63
CA THR A 237 9.49 1.65 -5.50
C THR A 237 10.64 2.55 -5.91
N ASN A 238 11.04 2.49 -7.17
CA ASN A 238 12.15 3.26 -7.73
C ASN A 238 11.88 3.59 -9.22
N GLY A 239 12.88 3.80 -10.04
CA GLY A 239 12.65 4.17 -11.44
C GLY A 239 11.73 5.38 -11.58
N LEU A 240 10.65 5.26 -12.33
CA LEU A 240 9.73 6.36 -12.64
C LEU A 240 8.96 6.87 -11.42
N SER A 241 8.70 6.05 -10.40
CA SER A 241 8.06 6.51 -9.17
C SER A 241 8.95 7.45 -8.35
N ALA A 242 10.25 7.44 -8.57
CA ALA A 242 11.19 8.44 -8.05
C ALA A 242 11.41 9.59 -9.06
N ALA A 243 11.65 9.26 -10.33
CA ALA A 243 12.01 10.23 -11.37
C ALA A 243 10.90 11.28 -11.60
N VAL A 244 9.62 10.86 -11.69
CA VAL A 244 8.53 11.78 -12.04
C VAL A 244 8.23 12.80 -10.91
N PRO A 245 8.14 12.42 -9.64
CA PRO A 245 8.07 13.39 -8.55
C PRO A 245 9.30 14.30 -8.46
N CYS A 246 10.51 13.77 -8.70
CA CYS A 246 11.73 14.59 -8.78
C CYS A 246 11.68 15.60 -9.93
N LEU A 247 11.18 15.21 -11.12
CA LEU A 247 10.97 16.12 -12.23
C LEU A 247 9.98 17.24 -11.86
N GLN A 248 8.88 16.89 -11.21
CA GLN A 248 7.89 17.87 -10.73
C GLN A 248 8.48 18.83 -9.70
N ALA A 249 9.27 18.33 -8.75
CA ALA A 249 9.97 19.14 -7.76
C ALA A 249 11.00 20.05 -8.43
N ALA A 250 11.81 19.52 -9.34
CA ALA A 250 12.82 20.28 -10.07
C ALA A 250 12.22 21.48 -10.82
N HIS A 251 11.05 21.30 -11.41
CA HIS A 251 10.33 22.38 -12.07
C HIS A 251 9.88 23.49 -11.11
N ARG A 252 9.45 23.12 -9.90
CA ARG A 252 9.06 24.10 -8.88
C ARG A 252 10.25 24.86 -8.29
N LEU A 253 11.38 24.16 -8.14
CA LEU A 253 12.59 24.66 -7.51
C LEU A 253 13.53 25.37 -8.50
N GLY A 254 13.34 25.16 -9.80
CA GLY A 254 14.28 25.58 -10.83
C GLY A 254 15.61 24.80 -10.79
N ASP A 255 15.61 23.60 -10.19
CA ASP A 255 16.83 22.78 -10.02
C ASP A 255 17.14 21.97 -11.27
N LYS A 256 18.21 22.37 -11.95
CA LYS A 256 18.66 21.73 -13.20
C LYS A 256 19.28 20.35 -12.96
N THR A 257 19.89 20.10 -11.81
CA THR A 257 20.56 18.84 -11.49
C THR A 257 19.54 17.75 -11.24
N ILE A 258 18.54 18.03 -10.39
CA ILE A 258 17.43 17.11 -10.14
C ILE A 258 16.67 16.82 -11.44
N ARG A 259 16.43 17.86 -12.26
CA ARG A 259 15.77 17.70 -13.56
C ARG A 259 16.56 16.80 -14.50
N ALA A 260 17.87 17.03 -14.63
CA ALA A 260 18.73 16.23 -15.51
C ALA A 260 18.74 14.74 -15.11
N ALA A 261 18.83 14.43 -13.82
CA ALA A 261 18.75 13.06 -13.31
C ALA A 261 17.41 12.41 -13.62
N ALA A 262 16.30 13.11 -13.37
CA ALA A 262 14.97 12.61 -13.65
C ALA A 262 14.75 12.31 -15.14
N LEU A 263 15.14 13.23 -16.03
CA LEU A 263 15.05 13.04 -17.47
C LEU A 263 15.92 11.87 -17.94
N ALA A 264 17.15 11.76 -17.45
CA ALA A 264 18.05 10.67 -17.83
C ALA A 264 17.49 9.29 -17.43
N CYS A 265 16.79 9.19 -16.31
CA CYS A 265 16.09 7.97 -15.90
C CYS A 265 14.94 7.63 -16.85
N ILE A 266 14.10 8.61 -17.18
CA ILE A 266 12.95 8.39 -18.09
C ILE A 266 13.46 8.00 -19.48
N ASP A 267 14.44 8.73 -20.03
CA ASP A 267 15.04 8.45 -21.32
C ASP A 267 15.67 7.05 -21.38
N ASN A 268 16.37 6.64 -20.31
CA ASN A 268 16.97 5.30 -20.24
C ASN A 268 15.90 4.20 -20.33
N ILE A 269 14.79 4.35 -19.60
CA ILE A 269 13.69 3.37 -19.63
C ILE A 269 13.06 3.34 -21.04
N VAL A 270 12.73 4.49 -21.61
CA VAL A 270 12.10 4.59 -22.94
C VAL A 270 12.99 3.99 -24.03
N GLN A 271 14.30 4.24 -23.99
CA GLN A 271 15.23 3.83 -25.04
C GLN A 271 15.67 2.37 -24.94
N ASN A 272 15.71 1.80 -23.71
CA ASN A 272 16.43 0.55 -23.50
C ASN A 272 15.57 -0.59 -22.91
N SER A 273 14.36 -0.31 -22.38
CA SER A 273 13.61 -1.34 -21.66
C SER A 273 12.78 -2.27 -22.58
N LEU A 274 12.47 -1.88 -23.81
CA LEU A 274 11.59 -2.70 -24.67
C LEU A 274 12.18 -4.09 -24.96
N ASP A 275 11.38 -5.11 -24.66
CA ASP A 275 11.66 -6.48 -25.13
C ASP A 275 11.28 -6.61 -26.60
N PRO A 276 12.24 -6.87 -27.50
CA PRO A 276 11.97 -6.95 -28.93
C PRO A 276 11.10 -8.15 -29.31
N ARG A 277 10.93 -9.14 -28.45
CA ARG A 277 10.14 -10.34 -28.70
C ARG A 277 8.63 -10.03 -28.70
N CYS A 278 8.17 -9.27 -27.72
CA CYS A 278 6.75 -8.97 -27.52
C CYS A 278 6.42 -7.47 -27.63
N GLY A 279 7.42 -6.59 -27.56
CA GLY A 279 7.24 -5.14 -27.62
C GLY A 279 6.66 -4.54 -26.33
N LEU A 280 6.81 -5.23 -25.20
CA LEU A 280 6.52 -4.72 -23.86
C LEU A 280 7.82 -4.31 -23.16
N PRO A 281 7.82 -3.32 -22.25
CA PRO A 281 9.01 -2.98 -21.50
C PRO A 281 9.34 -4.05 -20.47
N ASN A 282 10.62 -4.41 -20.36
CA ASN A 282 11.15 -5.19 -19.28
C ASN A 282 11.09 -4.37 -17.99
N GLU A 283 10.62 -4.98 -16.90
CA GLU A 283 10.31 -4.29 -15.65
C GLU A 283 11.50 -4.12 -14.72
N THR A 284 12.58 -4.87 -14.94
CA THR A 284 13.76 -4.82 -14.08
C THR A 284 15.04 -4.70 -14.88
N TRP A 285 16.03 -4.16 -14.21
CA TRP A 285 17.42 -4.14 -14.67
C TRP A 285 18.37 -4.40 -13.52
N ASP A 286 19.41 -5.16 -13.79
CA ASP A 286 20.59 -5.26 -12.95
C ASP A 286 21.86 -5.36 -13.81
N ALA A 287 23.03 -5.08 -13.20
CA ALA A 287 24.29 -5.01 -13.93
C ALA A 287 24.77 -6.37 -14.45
N GLU A 288 24.28 -7.47 -13.89
CA GLU A 288 24.67 -8.83 -14.27
C GLU A 288 23.83 -9.35 -15.44
N ASN A 289 22.52 -9.13 -15.40
CA ASN A 289 21.56 -9.71 -16.34
C ASN A 289 21.01 -8.70 -17.35
N GLY A 290 21.23 -7.40 -17.13
CA GLY A 290 20.63 -6.34 -17.94
C GLY A 290 19.12 -6.21 -17.74
N TRP A 291 18.41 -5.83 -18.80
CA TRP A 291 16.96 -5.69 -18.80
C TRP A 291 16.26 -7.06 -18.82
N SER A 292 15.29 -7.26 -17.94
CA SER A 292 14.51 -8.49 -17.86
C SER A 292 13.08 -8.25 -17.35
N CYS A 293 12.16 -9.13 -17.68
CA CYS A 293 10.82 -9.17 -17.11
C CYS A 293 10.74 -9.99 -15.80
N ARG A 294 11.89 -10.44 -15.28
CA ARG A 294 11.97 -11.28 -14.10
C ARG A 294 12.38 -10.46 -12.90
N GLY A 295 11.39 -10.13 -12.07
CA GLY A 295 11.61 -9.46 -10.80
C GLY A 295 11.41 -10.38 -9.60
N TRP A 296 11.64 -9.83 -8.40
CA TRP A 296 11.43 -10.56 -7.13
C TRP A 296 9.96 -10.89 -6.87
N TRP A 297 9.02 -10.26 -7.54
CA TRP A 297 7.58 -10.55 -7.45
C TRP A 297 7.18 -11.85 -8.11
N PHE A 298 8.06 -12.47 -8.88
CA PHE A 298 7.86 -13.80 -9.46
C PHE A 298 8.45 -14.93 -8.59
N ASP A 299 8.77 -14.66 -7.35
CA ASP A 299 9.47 -15.55 -6.44
C ASP A 299 8.67 -16.85 -6.17
N GLY A 300 8.81 -17.80 -7.07
CA GLY A 300 8.28 -19.15 -6.97
C GLY A 300 6.77 -19.31 -7.12
N MET A 301 6.02 -18.25 -7.39
CA MET A 301 4.56 -18.31 -7.57
C MET A 301 4.11 -18.23 -9.03
N TYR A 302 4.97 -17.76 -9.92
CA TYR A 302 4.64 -17.51 -11.30
C TYR A 302 5.65 -18.15 -12.23
N THR A 303 5.18 -18.50 -13.42
CA THR A 303 6.02 -19.09 -14.48
C THR A 303 6.93 -18.07 -15.16
N GLY A 304 6.89 -16.80 -14.75
CA GLY A 304 7.57 -15.68 -15.39
C GLY A 304 6.72 -15.02 -16.47
N GLY A 305 7.09 -13.82 -16.84
CA GLY A 305 6.38 -13.00 -17.82
C GLY A 305 6.42 -11.53 -17.45
N HIS A 306 5.83 -10.69 -18.28
CA HIS A 306 5.66 -9.27 -17.98
C HIS A 306 4.53 -9.04 -16.99
N SER A 307 4.68 -8.03 -16.12
CA SER A 307 3.66 -7.61 -15.17
C SER A 307 2.79 -6.51 -15.76
N GLY A 308 1.51 -6.80 -15.99
CA GLY A 308 0.55 -5.78 -16.45
C GLY A 308 0.49 -4.57 -15.51
N TYR A 309 0.60 -4.80 -14.20
CA TYR A 309 0.68 -3.75 -13.19
C TYR A 309 1.86 -2.80 -13.44
N LEU A 310 3.09 -3.31 -13.50
CA LEU A 310 4.28 -2.48 -13.63
C LEU A 310 4.39 -1.81 -14.98
N VAL A 311 4.03 -2.51 -16.05
CA VAL A 311 3.99 -1.94 -17.40
C VAL A 311 2.94 -0.82 -17.46
N GLY A 312 1.73 -1.04 -17.00
CA GLY A 312 0.68 -0.01 -16.96
C GLY A 312 1.08 1.22 -16.14
N GLN A 313 1.62 1.01 -14.94
CA GLN A 313 2.09 2.09 -14.09
C GLN A 313 3.22 2.90 -14.75
N THR A 314 4.15 2.23 -15.44
CA THR A 314 5.24 2.86 -16.19
C THR A 314 4.68 3.79 -17.27
N LEU A 315 3.75 3.32 -18.08
CA LEU A 315 3.15 4.13 -19.15
C LEU A 315 2.41 5.35 -18.60
N TYR A 316 1.66 5.16 -17.51
CA TYR A 316 1.00 6.28 -16.82
C TYR A 316 1.99 7.33 -16.33
N TYR A 317 3.10 6.93 -15.73
CA TYR A 317 4.14 7.85 -15.27
C TYR A 317 4.86 8.56 -16.42
N ILE A 318 5.15 7.89 -17.52
CA ILE A 318 5.73 8.53 -18.72
C ILE A 318 4.78 9.61 -19.26
N LEU A 319 3.48 9.32 -19.38
CA LEU A 319 2.49 10.32 -19.81
C LEU A 319 2.39 11.49 -18.83
N LYS A 320 2.48 11.23 -17.54
CA LYS A 320 2.52 12.29 -16.51
C LYS A 320 3.75 13.17 -16.67
N ALA A 321 4.92 12.59 -16.88
CA ALA A 321 6.16 13.32 -17.16
C ALA A 321 6.06 14.13 -18.47
N TYR A 322 5.54 13.51 -19.54
CA TYR A 322 5.30 14.18 -20.81
C TYR A 322 4.44 15.45 -20.64
N ARG A 323 3.31 15.34 -19.92
CA ARG A 323 2.45 16.49 -19.63
C ARG A 323 3.16 17.59 -18.83
N LEU A 324 4.02 17.21 -17.90
CA LEU A 324 4.82 18.18 -17.09
C LEU A 324 5.80 18.98 -17.98
N GLU A 325 6.45 18.36 -18.93
CA GLU A 325 7.37 18.98 -19.88
C GLU A 325 6.61 19.76 -20.96
N ALA A 326 5.58 19.19 -21.57
CA ALA A 326 4.76 19.84 -22.60
C ALA A 326 4.11 21.12 -22.09
N ALA A 327 3.67 21.17 -20.84
CA ALA A 327 3.15 22.40 -20.21
C ALA A 327 4.19 23.55 -20.15
N ARG A 328 5.45 23.25 -20.42
CA ARG A 328 6.58 24.21 -20.50
C ARG A 328 7.08 24.42 -21.92
N GLY A 329 6.37 23.88 -22.88
CA GLY A 329 6.75 23.96 -24.30
C GLY A 329 7.91 23.05 -24.70
N ILE A 330 8.19 22.02 -23.89
CA ILE A 330 9.24 21.04 -24.17
C ILE A 330 8.56 19.76 -24.63
N ASP A 331 8.92 19.31 -25.83
CA ASP A 331 8.36 18.10 -26.43
C ASP A 331 9.34 16.93 -26.30
N HIS A 332 8.78 15.74 -26.01
CA HIS A 332 9.49 14.48 -25.93
C HIS A 332 8.79 13.43 -26.83
N PRO A 333 8.95 13.54 -28.16
CA PRO A 333 8.24 12.69 -29.11
C PRO A 333 8.53 11.19 -28.90
N ASP A 334 9.75 10.85 -28.47
CA ASP A 334 10.12 9.45 -28.21
C ASP A 334 9.33 8.85 -27.03
N TRP A 335 9.04 9.66 -25.99
CA TRP A 335 8.21 9.20 -24.88
C TRP A 335 6.78 8.90 -25.30
N LEU A 336 6.22 9.80 -26.10
CA LEU A 336 4.87 9.62 -26.62
C LEU A 336 4.82 8.43 -27.58
N ALA A 337 5.78 8.29 -28.49
CA ALA A 337 5.88 7.16 -29.42
C ALA A 337 6.02 5.82 -28.68
N PHE A 338 6.82 5.77 -27.59
CA PHE A 338 6.95 4.60 -26.73
C PHE A 338 5.58 4.18 -26.18
N VAL A 339 4.83 5.12 -25.57
CA VAL A 339 3.52 4.83 -24.97
C VAL A 339 2.51 4.42 -26.05
N GLN A 340 2.46 5.11 -27.17
CA GLN A 340 1.60 4.78 -28.31
C GLN A 340 1.91 3.40 -28.93
N GLY A 341 3.15 2.93 -28.80
CA GLY A 341 3.55 1.58 -29.23
C GLY A 341 3.14 0.48 -28.27
N VAL A 342 3.08 0.75 -26.97
CA VAL A 342 2.85 -0.27 -25.92
C VAL A 342 1.37 -0.36 -25.52
N VAL A 343 0.67 0.76 -25.33
CA VAL A 343 -0.75 0.78 -24.89
C VAL A 343 -1.64 -0.11 -25.75
N PRO A 344 -1.60 -0.06 -27.10
CA PRO A 344 -2.44 -0.93 -27.93
C PRO A 344 -2.17 -2.43 -27.74
N ARG A 345 -0.96 -2.82 -27.35
CA ARG A 345 -0.62 -4.22 -27.05
C ARG A 345 -1.28 -4.70 -25.77
N LEU A 346 -1.28 -3.86 -24.73
CA LEU A 346 -2.01 -4.14 -23.48
C LEU A 346 -3.52 -4.20 -23.72
N ALA A 347 -4.06 -3.26 -24.50
CA ALA A 347 -5.46 -3.23 -24.88
C ALA A 347 -5.89 -4.50 -25.62
N ALA A 348 -5.06 -4.97 -26.56
CA ALA A 348 -5.30 -6.20 -27.32
C ALA A 348 -5.19 -7.48 -26.47
N ALA A 349 -4.52 -7.42 -25.32
CA ALA A 349 -4.37 -8.55 -24.42
C ALA A 349 -5.51 -8.68 -23.38
N ARG A 350 -6.50 -7.76 -23.40
CA ARG A 350 -7.70 -7.89 -22.55
C ARG A 350 -8.44 -9.19 -22.80
N ASN A 351 -9.02 -9.77 -21.76
CA ASN A 351 -9.91 -10.93 -21.88
C ASN A 351 -11.32 -10.54 -22.35
N GLY A 352 -12.20 -11.52 -22.48
CA GLY A 352 -13.59 -11.30 -22.92
C GLY A 352 -14.42 -10.39 -22.02
N ASP A 353 -14.07 -10.32 -20.73
CA ASP A 353 -14.73 -9.47 -19.72
C ASP A 353 -14.18 -8.04 -19.71
N GLY A 354 -13.12 -7.77 -20.48
CA GLY A 354 -12.46 -6.46 -20.54
C GLY A 354 -11.32 -6.31 -19.53
N GLU A 355 -10.97 -7.36 -18.79
CA GLU A 355 -9.89 -7.30 -17.82
C GLU A 355 -8.52 -7.33 -18.50
N TYR A 356 -7.60 -6.46 -18.06
CA TYR A 356 -6.20 -6.52 -18.45
C TYR A 356 -5.47 -7.65 -17.71
N PRO A 357 -4.52 -8.34 -18.38
CA PRO A 357 -3.79 -9.41 -17.74
C PRO A 357 -2.90 -8.92 -16.61
N PHE A 358 -2.84 -9.69 -15.52
CA PHE A 358 -1.86 -9.50 -14.47
C PHE A 358 -0.47 -9.92 -14.94
N THR A 359 -0.38 -11.05 -15.66
CA THR A 359 0.86 -11.56 -16.24
C THR A 359 0.69 -11.72 -17.75
N LEU A 360 1.69 -11.27 -18.52
CA LEU A 360 1.74 -11.40 -19.97
C LEU A 360 2.96 -12.25 -20.40
N SER A 361 2.80 -12.96 -21.50
CA SER A 361 3.85 -13.79 -22.06
C SER A 361 5.06 -12.97 -22.51
N GLU A 362 6.25 -13.34 -22.05
CA GLU A 362 7.52 -12.75 -22.50
C GLU A 362 7.83 -13.00 -23.99
N GLN A 363 7.18 -13.97 -24.61
CA GLN A 363 7.41 -14.32 -26.01
C GLN A 363 6.46 -13.58 -26.96
N THR A 364 5.21 -13.43 -26.55
CA THR A 364 4.14 -12.96 -27.45
C THR A 364 3.41 -11.72 -26.95
N GLY A 365 3.55 -11.34 -25.68
CA GLY A 365 2.75 -10.31 -25.03
C GLY A 365 1.28 -10.70 -24.79
N ALA A 366 0.89 -11.95 -25.06
CA ALA A 366 -0.46 -12.42 -24.77
C ALA A 366 -0.70 -12.54 -23.26
N GLY A 367 -1.94 -12.29 -22.81
CA GLY A 367 -2.31 -12.45 -21.42
C GLY A 367 -2.25 -13.91 -20.95
N LEU A 368 -1.64 -14.15 -19.80
CA LEU A 368 -1.49 -15.47 -19.19
C LEU A 368 -2.35 -15.62 -17.94
N GLU A 369 -2.42 -14.59 -17.12
CA GLU A 369 -3.18 -14.57 -15.87
C GLU A 369 -4.00 -13.30 -15.77
N TYR A 370 -5.17 -13.44 -15.19
CA TYR A 370 -6.15 -12.37 -14.96
C TYR A 370 -6.66 -12.44 -13.52
N ASP A 371 -7.73 -11.70 -13.21
CA ASP A 371 -8.40 -11.70 -11.90
C ASP A 371 -7.56 -10.97 -10.84
N SER A 372 -7.07 -9.76 -11.22
CA SER A 372 -6.28 -8.89 -10.35
C SER A 372 -6.56 -7.41 -10.59
N LEU A 373 -6.90 -6.68 -9.53
CA LEU A 373 -7.07 -5.23 -9.57
C LEU A 373 -5.77 -4.48 -9.91
N GLY A 374 -4.60 -5.07 -9.69
CA GLY A 374 -3.30 -4.45 -10.00
C GLY A 374 -3.19 -3.99 -11.46
N SER A 375 -3.83 -4.73 -12.38
CA SER A 375 -3.82 -4.41 -13.81
C SER A 375 -4.70 -3.22 -14.21
N ALA A 376 -5.45 -2.61 -13.28
CA ALA A 376 -6.15 -1.34 -13.50
C ALA A 376 -5.18 -0.19 -13.86
N TRP A 377 -3.88 -0.33 -13.59
CA TRP A 377 -2.87 0.60 -14.09
C TRP A 377 -2.81 0.65 -15.62
N CYS A 378 -3.10 -0.45 -16.32
CA CYS A 378 -3.20 -0.45 -17.79
C CYS A 378 -4.37 0.43 -18.26
N LEU A 379 -5.52 0.32 -17.59
CA LEU A 379 -6.69 1.15 -17.89
C LEU A 379 -6.40 2.64 -17.62
N ALA A 380 -5.75 2.96 -16.49
CA ALA A 380 -5.35 4.34 -16.17
C ALA A 380 -4.36 4.92 -17.21
N ALA A 381 -3.42 4.10 -17.70
CA ALA A 381 -2.48 4.53 -18.73
C ALA A 381 -3.19 4.79 -20.08
N GLU A 382 -4.10 3.93 -20.47
CA GLU A 382 -4.88 4.09 -21.69
C GLU A 382 -5.77 5.34 -21.63
N ALA A 383 -6.45 5.57 -20.51
CA ALA A 383 -7.23 6.79 -20.30
C ALA A 383 -6.37 8.06 -20.35
N ALA A 384 -5.19 8.02 -19.75
CA ALA A 384 -4.25 9.14 -19.82
C ALA A 384 -3.75 9.41 -21.25
N LEU A 385 -3.54 8.37 -22.07
CA LEU A 385 -3.18 8.49 -23.47
C LEU A 385 -4.35 9.07 -24.30
N MET A 386 -5.55 8.53 -24.10
CA MET A 386 -6.78 9.01 -24.73
C MET A 386 -7.01 10.51 -24.45
N GLN A 387 -6.87 10.93 -23.20
CA GLN A 387 -6.98 12.34 -22.83
C GLN A 387 -5.92 13.24 -23.50
N LEU A 388 -4.75 12.71 -23.79
CA LEU A 388 -3.67 13.45 -24.43
C LEU A 388 -3.86 13.56 -25.94
N THR A 389 -4.28 12.48 -26.57
CA THR A 389 -4.40 12.39 -28.05
C THR A 389 -5.76 12.80 -28.58
N GLY A 390 -6.81 12.71 -27.76
CA GLY A 390 -8.20 12.87 -28.18
C GLY A 390 -8.75 11.66 -28.92
N ASP A 391 -7.99 10.56 -29.04
CA ASP A 391 -8.45 9.34 -29.70
C ASP A 391 -9.35 8.54 -28.74
N THR A 392 -10.62 8.41 -29.10
CA THR A 392 -11.65 7.71 -28.31
C THR A 392 -12.08 6.38 -28.91
N ALA A 393 -11.36 5.85 -29.89
CA ALA A 393 -11.75 4.64 -30.61
C ALA A 393 -11.95 3.42 -29.68
N ASP A 394 -11.15 3.30 -28.62
CA ASP A 394 -11.22 2.20 -27.66
C ASP A 394 -12.09 2.48 -26.41
N LEU A 395 -12.72 3.66 -26.33
CA LEU A 395 -13.54 4.04 -25.16
C LEU A 395 -14.62 2.99 -24.79
N PRO A 396 -15.37 2.38 -25.73
CA PRO A 396 -16.36 1.35 -25.37
C PRO A 396 -15.74 0.10 -24.73
N ALA A 397 -14.49 -0.23 -25.06
CA ALA A 397 -13.78 -1.35 -24.43
C ALA A 397 -13.24 -0.96 -23.05
N MET A 398 -12.78 0.27 -22.89
CA MET A 398 -12.36 0.81 -21.59
C MET A 398 -13.53 0.89 -20.59
N GLU A 399 -14.73 1.29 -21.05
CA GLU A 399 -15.94 1.28 -20.22
C GLU A 399 -16.30 -0.14 -19.77
N ARG A 400 -16.13 -1.16 -20.59
CA ARG A 400 -16.29 -2.56 -20.14
C ARG A 400 -15.26 -2.95 -19.09
N SER A 401 -14.01 -2.52 -19.26
CA SER A 401 -12.95 -2.75 -18.27
C SER A 401 -13.27 -2.09 -16.93
N GLU A 402 -13.77 -0.85 -16.95
CA GLU A 402 -14.19 -0.11 -15.78
C GLU A 402 -15.30 -0.86 -15.01
N VAL A 403 -16.36 -1.25 -15.72
CA VAL A 403 -17.47 -2.01 -15.13
C VAL A 403 -16.98 -3.34 -14.54
N HIS A 404 -16.10 -4.06 -15.24
CA HIS A 404 -15.50 -5.30 -14.74
C HIS A 404 -14.75 -5.06 -13.43
N TYR A 405 -13.82 -4.11 -13.39
CA TYR A 405 -13.03 -3.83 -12.18
C TYR A 405 -13.90 -3.35 -11.03
N TYR A 406 -14.92 -2.52 -11.30
CA TYR A 406 -15.86 -2.10 -10.29
C TYR A 406 -16.61 -3.29 -9.66
N ASP A 407 -17.24 -4.12 -10.50
CA ASP A 407 -18.09 -5.22 -10.01
C ASP A 407 -17.28 -6.36 -9.39
N ALA A 408 -16.12 -6.69 -9.96
CA ALA A 408 -15.29 -7.78 -9.48
C ALA A 408 -14.54 -7.44 -8.18
N PHE A 409 -14.09 -6.19 -8.00
CA PHE A 409 -13.16 -5.82 -6.94
C PHE A 409 -13.66 -4.67 -6.07
N ILE A 410 -14.01 -3.51 -6.64
CA ILE A 410 -14.28 -2.28 -5.88
C ILE A 410 -15.60 -2.36 -5.10
N ARG A 411 -16.66 -2.83 -5.76
CA ARG A 411 -18.01 -2.93 -5.17
C ARG A 411 -18.07 -3.76 -3.90
N ARG A 412 -17.19 -4.73 -3.76
CA ARG A 412 -17.14 -5.62 -2.59
C ARG A 412 -16.56 -4.92 -1.36
N ALA A 413 -15.88 -3.79 -1.54
CA ALA A 413 -15.15 -3.10 -0.48
C ALA A 413 -14.18 -4.03 0.28
N GLU A 414 -13.60 -5.01 -0.42
CA GLU A 414 -12.64 -5.96 0.11
C GLU A 414 -11.23 -5.54 -0.30
N CYS A 415 -10.32 -5.49 0.66
CA CYS A 415 -8.91 -5.26 0.40
C CYS A 415 -8.11 -6.25 1.23
N TYR A 416 -7.40 -7.14 0.56
CA TYR A 416 -6.66 -8.21 1.23
C TYR A 416 -5.28 -7.76 1.70
N GLY A 417 -4.88 -6.54 1.32
CA GLY A 417 -3.72 -5.86 1.88
C GLY A 417 -2.42 -6.57 1.60
N GLY A 418 -2.13 -6.85 0.38
CA GLY A 418 -0.83 -7.29 -0.08
C GLY A 418 -0.41 -6.44 -1.26
N PRO A 419 0.88 -6.21 -1.49
CA PRO A 419 1.32 -5.55 -2.69
C PRO A 419 0.97 -6.40 -3.92
N PRO A 420 0.84 -5.80 -5.12
CA PRO A 420 0.55 -6.50 -6.36
C PRO A 420 1.63 -7.49 -6.82
N ASP A 421 2.70 -7.61 -6.07
CA ASP A 421 3.67 -8.69 -6.19
C ASP A 421 3.13 -10.07 -5.80
N THR A 422 1.88 -10.13 -5.38
CA THR A 422 1.11 -11.36 -5.23
C THR A 422 -0.04 -11.37 -6.23
N SER A 423 -0.23 -12.47 -6.93
CA SER A 423 -1.37 -12.63 -7.83
C SER A 423 -2.68 -12.44 -7.07
N LYS A 424 -3.68 -11.90 -7.72
CA LYS A 424 -5.04 -11.81 -7.16
C LYS A 424 -5.14 -10.89 -5.95
N ALA A 425 -4.18 -10.01 -5.74
CA ALA A 425 -4.26 -9.02 -4.69
C ALA A 425 -5.28 -7.94 -5.04
N VAL A 426 -6.12 -7.63 -4.06
CA VAL A 426 -6.94 -6.42 -4.04
C VAL A 426 -6.35 -5.55 -2.96
N ASP A 427 -5.59 -4.56 -3.34
CA ASP A 427 -4.89 -3.67 -2.42
C ASP A 427 -5.09 -2.19 -2.76
N SER A 428 -4.50 -1.33 -1.93
CA SER A 428 -4.62 0.12 -2.09
C SER A 428 -3.95 0.64 -3.38
N GLU A 429 -2.97 -0.06 -3.93
CA GLU A 429 -2.29 0.36 -5.16
C GLU A 429 -3.16 0.11 -6.39
N GLY A 430 -3.85 -1.02 -6.45
CA GLY A 430 -4.87 -1.29 -7.47
C GLY A 430 -6.07 -0.36 -7.37
N VAL A 431 -6.53 -0.07 -6.14
CA VAL A 431 -7.60 0.92 -5.89
C VAL A 431 -7.16 2.31 -6.36
N LEU A 432 -5.90 2.72 -6.10
CA LEU A 432 -5.37 3.99 -6.58
C LEU A 432 -5.39 4.06 -8.13
N ALA A 433 -4.98 3.00 -8.79
CA ALA A 433 -4.99 2.93 -10.25
C ALA A 433 -6.41 3.12 -10.81
N TYR A 434 -7.40 2.48 -10.20
CA TYR A 434 -8.81 2.63 -10.57
C TYR A 434 -9.35 4.06 -10.32
N ILE A 435 -8.92 4.73 -9.24
CA ILE A 435 -9.28 6.13 -8.96
C ILE A 435 -8.66 7.10 -9.98
N LEU A 436 -7.48 6.78 -10.51
CA LEU A 436 -6.76 7.61 -11.48
C LEU A 436 -7.34 7.52 -12.90
N TYR A 437 -8.07 6.46 -13.18
CA TYR A 437 -8.87 6.31 -14.38
C TYR A 437 -10.09 7.23 -14.34
#